data_ee2f0132e5a42ad9733109df738061eb
#
_entry.id   ee2f0132e5a42ad9733109df738061eb
#
_cell.length_a   1.000
_cell.length_b   1.000
_cell.length_c   1.000
_cell.angle_alpha   90.00
_cell.angle_beta   90.00
_cell.angle_gamma   90.00
#
_symmetry.space_group_name_H-M   'P 1'
#
loop_
_entity.id
_entity.type
_entity.pdbx_description
1 polymer ?
#
loop_
_entity_poly.entity_id
_entity_poly.type
_entity_poly.pdbx_seq_one_letter_code
_entity_poly.pdbx_strand_id
1 'polypeptide(L)'
;MMTQSWKHWWWTFAGIVGIGGVLACWDTAAVAQITPDTSLGTENSVVTPNVDIQGLPADLIEGGATRDAALFHSFSEFNVGEGLRVYFANPVGIETIFSRVTGSDVSNILGTLGVNGDASLFLLNPNGIIFGENARLDIAGSFVASTANSVVFENGVEFSATNPEAPPLLTINLTPGLQYGSNSNGRIANSGTLQVGQDLTLGADNLDLQGQLEARDNLTLTAKDTVTIRDSVANPFIATAGGELLVQGNQMVDIFALNHPDSG
;
A
#
# COMPACT_ATOMS: atom_id res chain seq x y z
N MET A 1 -93.42 20.14 25.03
CA MET A 1 -92.49 21.17 25.42
C MET A 1 -91.10 20.55 25.43
N MET A 2 -90.40 20.69 24.29
CA MET A 2 -89.11 20.05 24.13
C MET A 2 -88.14 21.11 23.67
N THR A 3 -87.13 21.35 24.46
CA THR A 3 -85.99 22.22 24.11
C THR A 3 -84.84 21.38 23.62
N GLN A 4 -84.48 21.50 22.35
CA GLN A 4 -83.29 20.87 21.83
C GLN A 4 -82.06 21.80 21.99
N SER A 5 -80.98 21.31 22.58
CA SER A 5 -79.72 21.97 22.71
C SER A 5 -78.81 21.51 21.58
N TRP A 6 -78.28 22.43 20.82
CA TRP A 6 -77.26 22.20 19.81
C TRP A 6 -75.88 22.28 20.42
N LYS A 7 -75.12 21.16 20.30
CA LYS A 7 -73.69 21.14 20.65
C LYS A 7 -72.87 21.47 19.43
N HIS A 8 -72.09 22.53 19.52
CA HIS A 8 -71.12 22.94 18.50
C HIS A 8 -69.89 22.02 18.64
N TRP A 9 -69.50 21.38 17.50
CA TRP A 9 -68.29 20.55 17.40
C TRP A 9 -67.21 21.44 16.81
N TRP A 10 -66.21 21.74 17.61
CA TRP A 10 -65.00 22.44 17.19
C TRP A 10 -63.99 21.42 16.72
N TRP A 11 -63.61 21.49 15.44
CA TRP A 11 -62.52 20.75 14.88
C TRP A 11 -61.24 21.57 15.10
N THR A 12 -60.33 21.10 15.98
CA THR A 12 -58.98 21.60 16.14
C THR A 12 -58.12 20.89 15.11
N PHE A 13 -57.63 21.62 14.08
CA PHE A 13 -56.58 21.17 13.21
C PHE A 13 -55.25 21.24 13.96
N ALA A 14 -54.68 20.09 14.36
CA ALA A 14 -53.31 19.99 14.82
C ALA A 14 -52.40 19.98 13.58
N GLY A 15 -51.71 21.09 13.35
CA GLY A 15 -50.69 21.19 12.30
C GLY A 15 -49.47 20.34 12.71
N ILE A 16 -49.17 19.32 11.93
CA ILE A 16 -47.93 18.57 12.05
C ILE A 16 -46.85 19.41 11.37
N VAL A 17 -46.01 20.10 12.15
CA VAL A 17 -44.76 20.67 11.68
C VAL A 17 -43.78 19.52 11.48
N GLY A 18 -43.62 19.07 10.23
CA GLY A 18 -42.58 18.14 9.84
C GLY A 18 -41.21 18.83 9.93
N ILE A 19 -40.45 18.49 10.96
CA ILE A 19 -39.03 18.83 11.02
C ILE A 19 -38.33 17.91 10.05
N GLY A 20 -38.08 18.41 8.82
CA GLY A 20 -37.21 17.78 7.86
C GLY A 20 -35.77 17.80 8.40
N GLY A 21 -35.36 16.72 9.04
CA GLY A 21 -33.97 16.52 9.40
C GLY A 21 -33.14 16.40 8.11
N VAL A 22 -32.35 17.43 7.78
CA VAL A 22 -31.29 17.33 6.80
C VAL A 22 -30.24 16.39 7.41
N LEU A 23 -30.24 15.14 6.95
CA LEU A 23 -29.12 14.24 7.17
C LEU A 23 -27.95 14.82 6.37
N ALA A 24 -27.11 15.61 7.00
CA ALA A 24 -25.82 15.95 6.47
C ALA A 24 -25.02 14.62 6.42
N CYS A 25 -24.94 14.00 5.25
CA CYS A 25 -23.91 13.02 4.97
C CYS A 25 -22.58 13.76 5.10
N TRP A 26 -21.91 13.53 6.19
CA TRP A 26 -20.52 13.92 6.31
C TRP A 26 -19.76 12.90 5.46
N ASP A 27 -19.40 13.28 4.25
CA ASP A 27 -18.37 12.58 3.51
C ASP A 27 -17.12 12.67 4.39
N THR A 28 -16.84 11.61 5.12
CA THR A 28 -15.51 11.44 5.70
C THR A 28 -14.58 11.24 4.51
N ALA A 29 -13.90 12.32 4.14
CA ALA A 29 -12.83 12.20 3.14
C ALA A 29 -11.94 11.04 3.58
N ALA A 30 -11.76 10.07 2.69
CA ALA A 30 -10.82 8.99 2.93
C ALA A 30 -9.45 9.65 3.12
N VAL A 31 -8.87 9.50 4.30
CA VAL A 31 -7.53 10.01 4.62
C VAL A 31 -6.60 8.82 4.51
N ALA A 32 -5.43 9.00 3.91
CA ALA A 32 -4.40 7.98 3.99
C ALA A 32 -4.06 7.79 5.47
N GLN A 33 -4.09 6.55 5.92
CA GLN A 33 -3.78 6.23 7.31
C GLN A 33 -2.33 5.77 7.38
N ILE A 34 -1.44 6.76 7.47
CA ILE A 34 0.00 6.55 7.56
C ILE A 34 0.44 7.10 8.91
N THR A 35 0.81 6.20 9.80
CA THR A 35 1.20 6.54 11.16
C THR A 35 2.68 6.21 11.36
N PRO A 36 3.58 7.20 11.37
CA PRO A 36 4.97 6.97 11.74
C PRO A 36 5.08 6.39 13.13
N ASP A 37 6.04 5.50 13.34
CA ASP A 37 6.42 5.04 14.68
C ASP A 37 7.65 5.80 15.21
N THR A 38 8.06 5.49 16.42
CA THR A 38 9.19 6.14 17.08
C THR A 38 10.48 5.32 17.03
N SER A 39 10.52 4.24 16.27
CA SER A 39 11.63 3.28 16.26
C SER A 39 12.92 3.83 15.63
N LEU A 40 12.81 4.92 14.85
CA LEU A 40 13.96 5.64 14.29
C LEU A 40 14.49 6.75 15.22
N GLY A 41 13.96 6.86 16.44
CA GLY A 41 14.41 7.81 17.45
C GLY A 41 14.16 9.27 17.04
N THR A 42 15.22 10.06 16.89
CA THR A 42 15.10 11.48 16.47
C THR A 42 14.96 11.67 14.96
N GLU A 43 15.16 10.61 14.17
CA GLU A 43 15.11 10.62 12.71
C GLU A 43 13.79 10.01 12.20
N ASN A 44 12.68 10.32 12.86
CA ASN A 44 11.39 9.76 12.53
C ASN A 44 10.87 10.25 11.16
N SER A 45 10.04 9.44 10.55
CA SER A 45 9.25 9.82 9.38
C SER A 45 8.23 10.90 9.76
N VAL A 46 7.98 11.83 8.84
CA VAL A 46 6.98 12.88 8.96
C VAL A 46 6.02 12.79 7.77
N VAL A 47 4.73 12.89 8.03
CA VAL A 47 3.71 12.91 6.97
C VAL A 47 3.13 14.32 6.89
N THR A 48 3.32 14.95 5.74
CA THR A 48 2.77 16.28 5.44
C THR A 48 1.60 16.11 4.48
N PRO A 49 0.35 16.32 4.93
CA PRO A 49 -0.81 16.10 4.08
C PRO A 49 -1.01 17.22 3.06
N ASN A 50 -1.68 16.89 1.97
CA ASN A 50 -2.17 17.83 0.96
C ASN A 50 -1.08 18.72 0.32
N VAL A 51 0.08 18.12 0.03
CA VAL A 51 1.16 18.75 -0.74
C VAL A 51 0.85 18.64 -2.22
N ASP A 52 1.13 19.68 -2.99
CA ASP A 52 1.04 19.61 -4.46
C ASP A 52 2.19 18.78 -5.02
N ILE A 53 1.89 17.64 -5.59
CA ILE A 53 2.83 16.75 -6.30
C ILE A 53 2.34 16.60 -7.74
N GLN A 54 3.07 17.14 -8.69
CA GLN A 54 2.74 17.09 -10.13
C GLN A 54 1.35 17.70 -10.45
N GLY A 55 0.97 18.78 -9.74
CA GLY A 55 -0.29 19.49 -9.95
C GLY A 55 -1.51 18.87 -9.28
N LEU A 56 -1.34 17.85 -8.44
CA LEU A 56 -2.41 17.17 -7.71
C LEU A 56 -2.05 17.04 -6.21
N PRO A 57 -3.05 17.08 -5.32
CA PRO A 57 -2.81 16.91 -3.89
C PRO A 57 -2.37 15.48 -3.57
N ALA A 58 -1.41 15.37 -2.66
CA ALA A 58 -0.89 14.12 -2.14
C ALA A 58 -0.42 14.28 -0.69
N ASP A 59 -0.33 13.19 0.06
CA ASP A 59 0.39 13.17 1.31
C ASP A 59 1.86 12.88 1.03
N LEU A 60 2.75 13.74 1.53
CA LEU A 60 4.19 13.63 1.35
C LEU A 60 4.84 13.07 2.61
N ILE A 61 5.62 12.02 2.44
CA ILE A 61 6.42 11.40 3.50
C ILE A 61 7.84 11.99 3.43
N GLU A 62 8.24 12.63 4.51
CA GLU A 62 9.53 13.31 4.66
C GLU A 62 10.25 12.82 5.91
N GLY A 63 11.41 13.39 6.22
CA GLY A 63 12.23 12.95 7.36
C GLY A 63 12.86 11.59 7.09
N GLY A 64 12.88 10.74 8.11
CA GLY A 64 13.53 9.43 8.03
C GLY A 64 15.01 9.48 8.35
N ALA A 65 15.63 8.31 8.50
CA ALA A 65 17.03 8.15 8.83
C ALA A 65 17.88 7.95 7.57
N THR A 66 18.77 8.88 7.28
CA THR A 66 19.67 8.79 6.11
C THR A 66 20.96 8.05 6.46
N ARG A 67 21.33 7.06 5.63
CA ARG A 67 22.61 6.34 5.71
C ARG A 67 23.18 6.20 4.29
N ASP A 68 24.23 6.93 3.99
CA ASP A 68 24.79 7.04 2.63
C ASP A 68 23.72 7.40 1.59
N ALA A 69 23.51 6.59 0.57
CA ALA A 69 22.48 6.77 -0.45
C ALA A 69 21.12 6.11 -0.08
N ALA A 70 20.95 5.67 1.17
CA ALA A 70 19.73 5.03 1.65
C ALA A 70 18.95 5.91 2.65
N LEU A 71 17.63 5.94 2.51
CA LEU A 71 16.70 6.62 3.41
C LEU A 71 15.76 5.60 4.03
N PHE A 72 15.63 5.62 5.35
CA PHE A 72 14.85 4.66 6.12
C PHE A 72 13.64 5.31 6.73
N HIS A 73 12.47 4.70 6.53
CA HIS A 73 11.20 5.08 7.11
C HIS A 73 10.59 3.94 7.92
N SER A 74 9.91 4.27 9.01
CA SER A 74 9.26 3.30 9.87
C SER A 74 7.87 3.78 10.28
N PHE A 75 6.89 2.87 10.19
CA PHE A 75 5.48 3.15 10.44
C PHE A 75 4.86 2.08 11.32
N SER A 76 3.97 2.46 12.21
CA SER A 76 3.08 1.52 12.90
C SER A 76 1.90 1.11 12.01
N GLU A 77 1.54 1.95 11.03
CA GLU A 77 0.45 1.69 10.09
C GLU A 77 0.73 2.40 8.76
N PHE A 78 0.44 1.71 7.65
CA PHE A 78 0.66 2.23 6.31
C PHE A 78 -0.46 1.80 5.36
N ASN A 79 -1.43 2.71 5.14
CA ASN A 79 -2.55 2.50 4.22
C ASN A 79 -2.71 3.69 3.28
N VAL A 80 -2.98 3.42 2.01
CA VAL A 80 -3.32 4.43 0.99
C VAL A 80 -4.76 4.21 0.56
N GLY A 81 -5.66 5.11 0.94
CA GLY A 81 -7.08 5.02 0.59
C GLY A 81 -7.36 5.17 -0.90
N GLU A 82 -8.54 4.73 -1.32
CA GLU A 82 -8.97 4.84 -2.72
C GLU A 82 -9.02 6.33 -3.17
N GLY A 83 -8.47 6.60 -4.35
CA GLY A 83 -8.38 7.95 -4.89
C GLY A 83 -7.34 8.84 -4.21
N LEU A 84 -6.69 8.39 -3.15
CA LEU A 84 -5.62 9.13 -2.48
C LEU A 84 -4.27 8.87 -3.12
N ARG A 85 -3.35 9.80 -2.87
CA ARG A 85 -1.98 9.75 -3.38
C ARG A 85 -1.02 9.95 -2.22
N VAL A 86 -0.01 9.11 -2.15
CA VAL A 86 1.05 9.16 -1.14
C VAL A 86 2.40 9.07 -1.82
N TYR A 87 3.28 9.97 -1.49
CA TYR A 87 4.62 10.02 -2.07
C TYR A 87 5.70 10.09 -1.01
N PHE A 88 6.75 9.33 -1.21
CA PHE A 88 7.99 9.52 -0.47
C PHE A 88 8.79 10.67 -1.11
N ALA A 89 9.27 11.60 -0.31
CA ALA A 89 10.25 12.58 -0.74
C ALA A 89 11.57 11.88 -1.11
N ASN A 90 12.23 12.35 -2.17
CA ASN A 90 13.53 11.85 -2.57
C ASN A 90 14.59 12.95 -2.45
N PRO A 91 15.24 13.12 -1.30
CA PRO A 91 16.33 14.06 -1.14
C PRO A 91 17.50 13.76 -2.08
N VAL A 92 18.25 14.80 -2.44
CA VAL A 92 19.42 14.66 -3.31
C VAL A 92 20.43 13.68 -2.73
N GLY A 93 20.88 12.72 -3.54
CA GLY A 93 21.83 11.68 -3.16
C GLY A 93 21.21 10.41 -2.59
N ILE A 94 19.88 10.35 -2.44
CA ILE A 94 19.19 9.12 -2.05
C ILE A 94 18.82 8.32 -3.30
N GLU A 95 19.31 7.08 -3.36
CA GLU A 95 19.06 6.13 -4.45
C GLU A 95 18.03 5.07 -4.06
N THR A 96 17.90 4.77 -2.75
CA THR A 96 16.98 3.75 -2.27
C THR A 96 16.28 4.19 -0.98
N ILE A 97 14.97 4.02 -0.95
CA ILE A 97 14.11 4.26 0.21
C ILE A 97 13.64 2.93 0.75
N PHE A 98 13.93 2.68 2.03
CA PHE A 98 13.46 1.51 2.76
C PHE A 98 12.34 1.92 3.71
N SER A 99 11.17 1.33 3.53
CA SER A 99 10.00 1.56 4.38
C SER A 99 9.57 0.25 5.03
N ARG A 100 9.42 0.25 6.37
CA ARG A 100 8.90 -0.90 7.11
C ARG A 100 7.63 -0.55 7.87
N VAL A 101 6.77 -1.55 8.09
CA VAL A 101 5.60 -1.47 8.95
C VAL A 101 5.82 -2.38 10.15
N THR A 102 5.82 -1.78 11.35
CA THR A 102 6.11 -2.47 12.62
C THR A 102 4.88 -2.86 13.40
N GLY A 103 3.70 -2.36 13.00
CA GLY A 103 2.43 -2.73 13.60
C GLY A 103 1.94 -4.11 13.17
N SER A 104 0.72 -4.46 13.57
CA SER A 104 0.15 -5.79 13.36
C SER A 104 -0.81 -5.90 12.16
N ASP A 105 -1.09 -4.78 11.50
CA ASP A 105 -2.10 -4.74 10.44
C ASP A 105 -1.48 -4.84 9.05
N VAL A 106 -2.25 -5.38 8.11
CA VAL A 106 -1.88 -5.40 6.69
C VAL A 106 -1.86 -3.98 6.13
N SER A 107 -1.04 -3.76 5.12
CA SER A 107 -1.04 -2.50 4.36
C SER A 107 -2.02 -2.59 3.20
N ASN A 108 -3.03 -1.71 3.17
CA ASN A 108 -3.98 -1.59 2.08
C ASN A 108 -3.58 -0.43 1.18
N ILE A 109 -3.12 -0.74 -0.02
CA ILE A 109 -2.76 0.24 -1.04
C ILE A 109 -3.89 0.25 -2.09
N LEU A 110 -4.86 1.14 -1.91
CA LEU A 110 -6.03 1.24 -2.77
C LEU A 110 -5.97 2.43 -3.74
N GLY A 111 -5.02 3.33 -3.52
CA GLY A 111 -4.75 4.52 -4.32
C GLY A 111 -3.36 4.51 -4.95
N THR A 112 -2.75 5.69 -5.10
CA THR A 112 -1.43 5.84 -5.70
C THR A 112 -0.34 5.90 -4.65
N LEU A 113 0.66 5.03 -4.76
CA LEU A 113 1.90 5.07 -4.01
C LEU A 113 3.04 5.47 -4.94
N GLY A 114 3.81 6.49 -4.57
CA GLY A 114 4.88 7.01 -5.42
C GLY A 114 6.13 7.45 -4.68
N VAL A 115 7.13 7.81 -5.48
CA VAL A 115 8.36 8.50 -5.05
C VAL A 115 8.45 9.81 -5.82
N ASN A 116 8.62 10.91 -5.11
CA ASN A 116 8.82 12.22 -5.74
C ASN A 116 10.29 12.39 -6.14
N GLY A 117 10.73 11.60 -7.11
CA GLY A 117 12.08 11.48 -7.61
C GLY A 117 12.36 10.12 -8.23
N ASP A 118 13.63 9.75 -8.38
CA ASP A 118 14.07 8.56 -9.12
C ASP A 118 14.49 7.38 -8.21
N ALA A 119 14.42 7.55 -6.89
CA ALA A 119 14.84 6.49 -5.96
C ALA A 119 13.95 5.24 -6.06
N SER A 120 14.57 4.10 -5.84
CA SER A 120 13.87 2.82 -5.65
C SER A 120 13.17 2.77 -4.30
N LEU A 121 12.03 2.06 -4.20
CA LEU A 121 11.25 1.93 -2.97
C LEU A 121 11.13 0.47 -2.54
N PHE A 122 11.46 0.20 -1.29
CA PHE A 122 11.18 -1.05 -0.59
C PHE A 122 10.05 -0.83 0.42
N LEU A 123 8.97 -1.60 0.30
CA LEU A 123 7.87 -1.62 1.26
C LEU A 123 7.81 -3.00 1.94
N LEU A 124 8.08 -3.01 3.24
CA LEU A 124 8.15 -4.21 4.06
C LEU A 124 7.00 -4.24 5.06
N ASN A 125 6.12 -5.23 4.96
CA ASN A 125 5.10 -5.49 5.97
C ASN A 125 4.91 -7.01 6.19
N PRO A 126 5.42 -7.57 7.29
CA PRO A 126 5.29 -9.00 7.59
C PRO A 126 3.85 -9.51 7.68
N ASN A 127 2.88 -8.62 7.95
CA ASN A 127 1.48 -9.00 8.08
C ASN A 127 0.76 -9.13 6.73
N GLY A 128 1.31 -8.54 5.68
CA GLY A 128 0.77 -8.59 4.32
C GLY A 128 0.60 -7.22 3.67
N ILE A 129 0.43 -7.24 2.35
CA ILE A 129 0.20 -6.05 1.53
C ILE A 129 -0.90 -6.37 0.51
N ILE A 130 -1.90 -5.49 0.41
CA ILE A 130 -3.01 -5.64 -0.51
C ILE A 130 -3.01 -4.43 -1.46
N PHE A 131 -2.80 -4.68 -2.74
CA PHE A 131 -3.01 -3.71 -3.82
C PHE A 131 -4.41 -3.91 -4.40
N GLY A 132 -5.29 -2.94 -4.18
CA GLY A 132 -6.68 -2.97 -4.66
C GLY A 132 -6.81 -2.68 -6.16
N GLU A 133 -8.02 -2.77 -6.69
CA GLU A 133 -8.31 -2.58 -8.13
C GLU A 133 -7.84 -1.21 -8.68
N ASN A 134 -7.89 -0.18 -7.83
CA ASN A 134 -7.48 1.18 -8.19
C ASN A 134 -6.04 1.51 -7.77
N ALA A 135 -5.31 0.53 -7.22
CA ALA A 135 -3.91 0.70 -6.87
C ALA A 135 -3.06 1.07 -8.09
N ARG A 136 -2.17 2.05 -7.91
CA ARG A 136 -1.20 2.50 -8.91
C ARG A 136 0.14 2.74 -8.24
N LEU A 137 1.22 2.49 -8.97
CA LEU A 137 2.55 2.91 -8.59
C LEU A 137 3.00 4.08 -9.48
N ASP A 138 3.62 5.10 -8.88
CA ASP A 138 4.30 6.20 -9.57
C ASP A 138 5.75 6.24 -9.08
N ILE A 139 6.53 5.26 -9.55
CA ILE A 139 7.91 5.01 -9.12
C ILE A 139 8.79 4.87 -10.37
N ALA A 140 9.70 5.83 -10.56
CA ALA A 140 10.64 5.83 -11.68
C ALA A 140 11.78 4.80 -11.51
N GLY A 141 12.15 4.50 -10.28
CA GLY A 141 13.09 3.45 -9.91
C GLY A 141 12.46 2.05 -9.85
N SER A 142 13.11 1.16 -9.11
CA SER A 142 12.59 -0.18 -8.81
C SER A 142 11.61 -0.15 -7.62
N PHE A 143 10.70 -1.11 -7.58
CA PHE A 143 9.82 -1.32 -6.44
C PHE A 143 9.91 -2.75 -5.93
N VAL A 144 10.09 -2.86 -4.62
CA VAL A 144 10.07 -4.14 -3.89
C VAL A 144 9.00 -4.11 -2.83
N ALA A 145 7.99 -4.95 -2.93
CA ALA A 145 7.03 -5.22 -1.85
C ALA A 145 7.32 -6.58 -1.24
N SER A 146 7.41 -6.65 0.09
CA SER A 146 7.75 -7.91 0.75
C SER A 146 7.05 -8.10 2.08
N THR A 147 6.73 -9.37 2.39
CA THR A 147 6.30 -9.82 3.73
C THR A 147 7.44 -10.41 4.56
N ALA A 148 8.68 -10.22 4.14
CA ALA A 148 9.85 -10.58 4.94
C ALA A 148 9.86 -9.85 6.29
N ASN A 149 10.46 -10.44 7.31
CA ASN A 149 10.60 -9.82 8.62
C ASN A 149 11.60 -8.67 8.62
N SER A 150 12.58 -8.74 7.72
CA SER A 150 13.64 -7.74 7.65
C SER A 150 14.33 -7.69 6.28
N VAL A 151 14.98 -6.57 6.05
CA VAL A 151 16.02 -6.40 5.03
C VAL A 151 17.38 -6.58 5.72
N VAL A 152 18.21 -7.48 5.19
CA VAL A 152 19.55 -7.74 5.70
C VAL A 152 20.57 -7.20 4.69
N PHE A 153 21.54 -6.45 5.17
CA PHE A 153 22.60 -5.88 4.37
C PHE A 153 23.89 -6.72 4.45
N GLU A 154 24.79 -6.60 3.48
CA GLU A 154 26.01 -7.42 3.38
C GLU A 154 26.89 -7.43 4.65
N ASN A 155 26.87 -6.34 5.43
CA ASN A 155 27.59 -6.24 6.68
C ASN A 155 26.89 -6.93 7.87
N GLY A 156 25.76 -7.63 7.61
CA GLY A 156 24.96 -8.30 8.63
C GLY A 156 24.03 -7.35 9.41
N VAL A 157 23.99 -6.08 9.03
CA VAL A 157 23.04 -5.12 9.60
C VAL A 157 21.64 -5.45 9.09
N GLU A 158 20.67 -5.32 9.97
CA GLU A 158 19.28 -5.69 9.72
C GLU A 158 18.36 -4.49 9.94
N PHE A 159 17.48 -4.23 8.96
CA PHE A 159 16.37 -3.32 9.12
C PHE A 159 15.08 -4.13 9.28
N SER A 160 14.72 -4.39 10.53
CA SER A 160 13.68 -5.35 10.89
C SER A 160 12.35 -4.67 11.20
N ALA A 161 11.25 -5.20 10.64
CA ALA A 161 9.89 -4.81 10.98
C ALA A 161 9.37 -5.49 12.25
N THR A 162 9.87 -6.69 12.57
CA THR A 162 9.43 -7.48 13.74
C THR A 162 10.28 -7.24 14.99
N ASN A 163 11.48 -6.70 14.84
CA ASN A 163 12.35 -6.27 15.91
C ASN A 163 12.93 -4.88 15.61
N PRO A 164 12.10 -3.82 15.68
CA PRO A 164 12.45 -2.51 15.20
C PRO A 164 13.42 -1.80 16.16
N GLU A 165 14.66 -1.69 15.75
CA GLU A 165 15.66 -0.81 16.35
C GLU A 165 16.05 0.27 15.36
N ALA A 166 16.60 1.39 15.84
CA ALA A 166 17.10 2.44 14.94
C ALA A 166 18.17 1.84 14.01
N PRO A 167 18.17 2.15 12.69
CA PRO A 167 19.20 1.68 11.79
C PRO A 167 20.57 2.10 12.31
N PRO A 168 21.60 1.24 12.25
CA PRO A 168 22.92 1.60 12.70
C PRO A 168 23.49 2.76 11.88
N LEU A 169 24.30 3.58 12.52
CA LEU A 169 24.98 4.74 11.90
C LEU A 169 26.10 4.35 10.92
N LEU A 170 26.25 3.06 10.62
CA LEU A 170 27.32 2.54 9.79
C LEU A 170 26.97 2.58 8.30
N THR A 171 28.00 2.64 7.46
CA THR A 171 27.92 2.51 6.01
C THR A 171 27.17 1.25 5.63
N ILE A 172 26.11 1.37 4.85
CA ILE A 172 25.31 0.24 4.38
C ILE A 172 25.72 -0.06 2.95
N ASN A 173 26.15 -1.29 2.69
CA ASN A 173 26.40 -1.72 1.32
C ASN A 173 25.06 -2.16 0.72
N LEU A 174 24.64 -1.52 -0.39
CA LEU A 174 23.28 -1.54 -0.92
C LEU A 174 22.89 -2.81 -1.70
N THR A 175 23.41 -3.99 -1.34
CA THR A 175 22.86 -5.24 -1.85
C THR A 175 21.91 -5.83 -0.80
N PRO A 176 20.61 -5.51 -0.82
CA PRO A 176 19.69 -5.95 0.21
C PRO A 176 19.27 -7.40 0.00
N GLY A 177 19.33 -8.20 1.07
CA GLY A 177 18.69 -9.51 1.15
C GLY A 177 17.40 -9.45 1.95
N LEU A 178 16.40 -10.24 1.58
CA LEU A 178 15.15 -10.38 2.33
C LEU A 178 15.21 -11.58 3.26
N GLN A 179 14.89 -11.38 4.53
CA GLN A 179 14.85 -12.45 5.51
C GLN A 179 13.43 -12.71 6.00
N TYR A 180 12.93 -13.90 5.71
CA TYR A 180 11.62 -14.36 6.15
C TYR A 180 11.71 -15.12 7.47
N GLY A 181 10.79 -14.84 8.38
CA GLY A 181 10.65 -15.61 9.63
C GLY A 181 10.18 -17.03 9.39
N SER A 182 10.45 -17.92 10.35
CA SER A 182 10.05 -19.34 10.28
C SER A 182 8.52 -19.56 10.35
N ASN A 183 7.78 -18.61 10.91
CA ASN A 183 6.34 -18.68 11.14
C ASN A 183 5.59 -17.52 10.46
N SER A 184 6.18 -16.88 9.47
CA SER A 184 5.49 -15.85 8.69
C SER A 184 4.41 -16.51 7.82
N ASN A 185 3.29 -15.83 7.68
CA ASN A 185 2.18 -16.26 6.83
C ASN A 185 1.65 -15.04 6.05
N GLY A 186 2.54 -14.11 5.78
CA GLY A 186 2.25 -12.87 5.11
C GLY A 186 1.86 -13.11 3.65
N ARG A 187 0.81 -12.44 3.20
CA ARG A 187 0.32 -12.51 1.84
C ARG A 187 0.46 -11.17 1.14
N ILE A 188 0.91 -11.20 -0.12
CA ILE A 188 0.72 -10.08 -1.04
C ILE A 188 -0.40 -10.45 -2.00
N ALA A 189 -1.44 -9.58 -2.06
CA ALA A 189 -2.51 -9.70 -3.04
C ALA A 189 -2.47 -8.49 -3.98
N ASN A 190 -2.69 -8.72 -5.28
CA ASN A 190 -2.83 -7.65 -6.26
C ASN A 190 -4.08 -7.86 -7.11
N SER A 191 -4.86 -6.80 -7.30
CA SER A 191 -5.93 -6.72 -8.29
C SER A 191 -5.84 -5.43 -9.13
N GLY A 192 -4.85 -4.58 -8.86
CA GLY A 192 -4.61 -3.31 -9.53
C GLY A 192 -3.63 -3.38 -10.70
N THR A 193 -3.13 -2.22 -11.09
CA THR A 193 -2.09 -2.06 -12.12
C THR A 193 -0.82 -1.55 -11.46
N LEU A 194 0.17 -2.41 -11.31
CA LEU A 194 1.48 -2.08 -10.75
C LEU A 194 2.48 -1.95 -11.89
N GLN A 195 2.85 -0.70 -12.19
CA GLN A 195 3.84 -0.38 -13.23
C GLN A 195 4.99 0.40 -12.61
N VAL A 196 6.22 0.04 -12.93
CA VAL A 196 7.44 0.68 -12.42
C VAL A 196 8.44 0.98 -13.53
N GLY A 197 9.30 1.97 -13.26
CA GLY A 197 10.31 2.42 -14.23
C GLY A 197 11.53 1.53 -14.37
N GLN A 198 11.74 0.56 -13.47
CA GLN A 198 12.85 -0.40 -13.52
C GLN A 198 12.36 -1.80 -13.12
N ASP A 199 12.89 -2.40 -12.04
CA ASP A 199 12.50 -3.74 -11.58
C ASP A 199 11.26 -3.71 -10.68
N LEU A 200 10.39 -4.70 -10.83
CA LEU A 200 9.28 -4.98 -9.93
C LEU A 200 9.49 -6.32 -9.23
N THR A 201 9.57 -6.30 -7.91
CA THR A 201 9.67 -7.52 -7.10
C THR A 201 8.53 -7.61 -6.10
N LEU A 202 7.80 -8.72 -6.14
CA LEU A 202 6.83 -9.10 -5.10
C LEU A 202 7.33 -10.37 -4.42
N GLY A 203 7.66 -10.28 -3.13
CA GLY A 203 8.19 -11.39 -2.35
C GLY A 203 7.38 -11.62 -1.08
N ALA A 204 6.75 -12.80 -0.93
CA ALA A 204 5.88 -13.08 0.22
C ALA A 204 5.94 -14.56 0.64
N ASP A 205 5.24 -14.91 1.73
CA ASP A 205 4.97 -16.32 1.99
C ASP A 205 3.98 -16.86 0.96
N ASN A 206 2.94 -16.07 0.62
CA ASN A 206 1.99 -16.38 -0.42
C ASN A 206 1.73 -15.17 -1.33
N LEU A 207 1.67 -15.39 -2.64
CA LEU A 207 1.25 -14.41 -3.62
C LEU A 207 -0.12 -14.78 -4.19
N ASP A 208 -1.04 -13.80 -4.27
CA ASP A 208 -2.37 -13.93 -4.87
C ASP A 208 -2.55 -12.81 -5.90
N LEU A 209 -2.37 -13.14 -7.17
CA LEU A 209 -2.15 -12.17 -8.21
C LEU A 209 -3.27 -12.18 -9.25
N GLN A 210 -3.82 -10.99 -9.46
CA GLN A 210 -4.76 -10.62 -10.50
C GLN A 210 -4.33 -9.25 -11.06
N GLY A 211 -5.03 -8.75 -12.08
CA GLY A 211 -4.73 -7.43 -12.65
C GLY A 211 -3.42 -7.39 -13.43
N GLN A 212 -2.71 -6.27 -13.39
CA GLN A 212 -1.57 -6.03 -14.26
C GLN A 212 -0.29 -5.76 -13.49
N LEU A 213 0.80 -6.38 -13.92
CA LEU A 213 2.14 -6.19 -13.40
C LEU A 213 3.07 -5.84 -14.58
N GLU A 214 3.73 -4.68 -14.52
CA GLU A 214 4.62 -4.23 -15.58
C GLU A 214 5.92 -3.70 -14.99
N ALA A 215 7.02 -4.31 -15.39
CA ALA A 215 8.36 -3.85 -15.09
C ALA A 215 9.06 -3.44 -16.38
N ARG A 216 9.71 -2.28 -16.37
CA ARG A 216 10.52 -1.88 -17.53
C ARG A 216 11.71 -2.81 -17.72
N ASP A 217 12.31 -3.27 -16.63
CA ASP A 217 13.45 -4.18 -16.64
C ASP A 217 12.97 -5.59 -16.20
N ASN A 218 13.19 -6.02 -14.97
CA ASN A 218 12.88 -7.38 -14.54
C ASN A 218 11.62 -7.43 -13.66
N LEU A 219 10.82 -8.48 -13.81
CA LEU A 219 9.68 -8.78 -12.97
C LEU A 219 9.93 -10.08 -12.18
N THR A 220 10.00 -9.97 -10.86
CA THR A 220 10.28 -11.10 -9.96
C THR A 220 9.10 -11.33 -9.02
N LEU A 221 8.51 -12.51 -9.11
CA LEU A 221 7.39 -12.97 -8.28
C LEU A 221 7.83 -14.21 -7.51
N THR A 222 8.11 -14.05 -6.21
CA THR A 222 8.64 -15.15 -5.38
C THR A 222 7.77 -15.40 -4.17
N ALA A 223 7.39 -16.65 -3.96
CA ALA A 223 6.68 -17.07 -2.76
C ALA A 223 7.42 -18.18 -2.02
N LYS A 224 7.47 -18.09 -0.69
CA LYS A 224 7.98 -19.16 0.18
C LYS A 224 7.11 -20.41 0.07
N ASP A 225 5.80 -20.22 -0.09
CA ASP A 225 4.84 -21.31 -0.25
C ASP A 225 4.26 -21.30 -1.67
N THR A 226 3.24 -20.51 -1.94
CA THR A 226 2.46 -20.60 -3.17
C THR A 226 2.36 -19.27 -3.91
N VAL A 227 2.57 -19.31 -5.23
CA VAL A 227 2.16 -18.25 -6.16
C VAL A 227 0.84 -18.68 -6.78
N THR A 228 -0.22 -17.92 -6.54
CA THR A 228 -1.54 -18.10 -7.12
C THR A 228 -1.81 -17.00 -8.13
N ILE A 229 -2.06 -17.35 -9.38
CA ILE A 229 -2.42 -16.41 -10.44
C ILE A 229 -3.84 -16.75 -10.91
N ARG A 230 -4.71 -15.76 -10.94
CA ARG A 230 -6.11 -15.88 -11.33
C ARG A 230 -6.46 -14.86 -12.40
N ASP A 231 -6.77 -15.39 -13.56
CA ASP A 231 -7.25 -14.61 -14.69
C ASP A 231 -8.78 -14.54 -14.68
N SER A 232 -9.34 -13.42 -15.15
CA SER A 232 -10.78 -13.28 -15.35
C SER A 232 -11.08 -12.41 -16.58
N VAL A 233 -12.25 -12.59 -17.17
CA VAL A 233 -12.69 -11.78 -18.33
C VAL A 233 -12.83 -10.30 -17.98
N ALA A 234 -13.27 -10.01 -16.75
CA ALA A 234 -13.48 -8.63 -16.29
C ALA A 234 -12.17 -7.93 -15.90
N ASN A 235 -11.18 -8.70 -15.45
CA ASN A 235 -9.87 -8.20 -15.01
C ASN A 235 -8.79 -9.21 -15.45
N PRO A 236 -8.32 -9.14 -16.70
CA PRO A 236 -7.30 -10.05 -17.21
C PRO A 236 -6.00 -9.90 -16.45
N PHE A 237 -5.36 -11.02 -16.12
CA PHE A 237 -4.01 -11.00 -15.57
C PHE A 237 -3.00 -10.78 -16.69
N ILE A 238 -2.17 -9.76 -16.56
CA ILE A 238 -1.08 -9.44 -17.49
C ILE A 238 0.20 -9.24 -16.69
N ALA A 239 1.26 -9.94 -17.05
CA ALA A 239 2.59 -9.78 -16.48
C ALA A 239 3.59 -9.50 -17.61
N THR A 240 4.20 -8.32 -17.58
CA THR A 240 5.14 -7.86 -18.61
C THR A 240 6.47 -7.45 -17.99
N ALA A 241 7.56 -7.93 -18.54
CA ALA A 241 8.91 -7.53 -18.21
C ALA A 241 9.68 -7.17 -19.47
N GLY A 242 10.43 -6.07 -19.45
CA GLY A 242 11.36 -5.73 -20.56
C GLY A 242 12.60 -6.61 -20.58
N GLY A 243 12.98 -7.17 -19.42
CA GLY A 243 14.07 -8.10 -19.21
C GLY A 243 13.57 -9.50 -18.85
N GLU A 244 13.91 -9.96 -17.65
CA GLU A 244 13.57 -11.30 -17.15
C GLU A 244 12.24 -11.31 -16.40
N LEU A 245 11.40 -12.32 -16.64
CA LEU A 245 10.23 -12.64 -15.84
C LEU A 245 10.51 -13.91 -15.02
N LEU A 246 10.61 -13.79 -13.71
CA LEU A 246 10.77 -14.91 -12.78
C LEU A 246 9.51 -15.11 -11.95
N VAL A 247 8.94 -16.32 -12.00
CA VAL A 247 7.83 -16.73 -11.13
C VAL A 247 8.25 -17.99 -10.39
N GLN A 248 8.36 -17.89 -9.06
CA GLN A 248 8.82 -19.00 -8.22
C GLN A 248 7.95 -19.14 -6.96
N GLY A 249 7.35 -20.32 -6.80
CA GLY A 249 6.77 -20.77 -5.55
C GLY A 249 7.52 -22.00 -5.05
N ASN A 250 7.99 -22.00 -3.80
CA ASN A 250 8.79 -23.11 -3.30
C ASN A 250 7.97 -24.39 -3.12
N GLN A 251 6.64 -24.27 -2.92
CA GLN A 251 5.76 -25.44 -2.84
C GLN A 251 4.89 -25.55 -4.10
N MET A 252 4.31 -24.46 -4.59
CA MET A 252 3.41 -24.50 -5.72
C MET A 252 3.39 -23.18 -6.50
N VAL A 253 3.21 -23.30 -7.81
CA VAL A 253 2.78 -22.21 -8.68
C VAL A 253 1.46 -22.67 -9.31
N ASP A 254 0.35 -22.02 -8.94
CA ASP A 254 -1.01 -22.35 -9.37
C ASP A 254 -1.55 -21.24 -10.27
N ILE A 255 -1.58 -21.51 -11.56
CA ILE A 255 -2.00 -20.56 -12.58
C ILE A 255 -3.32 -21.03 -13.18
N PHE A 256 -4.36 -20.22 -13.04
CA PHE A 256 -5.60 -20.35 -13.76
C PHE A 256 -5.67 -19.23 -14.81
N ALA A 257 -5.36 -19.57 -16.06
CA ALA A 257 -5.43 -18.67 -17.20
C ALA A 257 -6.65 -19.00 -18.06
N LEU A 258 -7.40 -17.98 -18.44
CA LEU A 258 -8.46 -18.10 -19.42
C LEU A 258 -7.85 -17.99 -20.82
N ASN A 259 -8.40 -18.74 -21.79
CA ASN A 259 -8.01 -18.58 -23.19
C ASN A 259 -8.67 -17.30 -23.75
N HIS A 260 -8.17 -16.15 -23.31
CA HIS A 260 -8.63 -14.82 -23.70
C HIS A 260 -7.48 -14.09 -24.42
N PRO A 261 -7.77 -13.34 -25.50
CA PRO A 261 -6.71 -12.69 -26.29
C PRO A 261 -5.89 -11.66 -25.49
N ASP A 262 -6.41 -11.17 -24.37
CA ASP A 262 -5.76 -10.17 -23.53
C ASP A 262 -5.09 -10.77 -22.28
N SER A 263 -5.11 -12.10 -22.12
CA SER A 263 -4.39 -12.81 -21.03
C SER A 263 -2.97 -13.13 -21.46
N GLY A 264 -1.97 -12.71 -20.68
CA GLY A 264 -0.56 -12.97 -21.00
C GLY A 264 0.38 -12.69 -19.82
#